data_0929928272efd05b060662176c794a5c
#
_entry.id   0929928272efd05b060662176c794a5c
#
_cell.length_a   1.000
_cell.length_b   1.000
_cell.length_c   1.000
_cell.angle_alpha   90.00
_cell.angle_beta   90.00
_cell.angle_gamma   90.00
#
_symmetry.space_group_name_H-M   'P 1'
#
loop_
_entity.id
_entity.type
_entity.pdbx_description
1 polymer ?
#
loop_
_entity_poly.entity_id
_entity_poly.type
_entity_poly.pdbx_seq_one_letter_code
_entity_poly.pdbx_strand_id
1 'polypeptide(L)'
;MTVWKRKPERTRGVLTPSERTRSKTVATKNGISPSVTQPLFGTAENARVNGRGPAIWLAGDPEDLPEWLDRGAAGIVTNTVVLNDMVKKYGQLTGVIQRYLDITDKPLVVEIDGHSTEELLDVGEVFTKMSDQIILKIPASTDALGAFAALKSAGVPTFCTTVFTLPQAAAVAQAGVTHVLPFCEPFNDVGGDPTKLIRDCREMFDGWVERPFITAALVRSVDTADAALRDGADGIIVFWPVFRDMMQSHLTDEWNKTFLGEWNSMHEAGLLDGVPVR
;
A
#
# COMPACT_ATOMS: atom_id res chain seq x y z
N MET A 1 -0.54 11.33 -30.80
CA MET A 1 -0.29 12.15 -29.60
C MET A 1 -1.61 12.41 -28.92
N THR A 2 -2.05 11.51 -28.08
CA THR A 2 -3.26 11.69 -27.26
C THR A 2 -2.86 12.50 -26.04
N VAL A 3 -3.27 13.76 -26.04
CA VAL A 3 -2.95 14.70 -24.94
C VAL A 3 -3.81 14.34 -23.75
N TRP A 4 -3.20 13.93 -22.65
CA TRP A 4 -3.86 13.86 -21.34
C TRP A 4 -4.42 15.25 -20.99
N LYS A 5 -5.71 15.48 -21.31
CA LYS A 5 -6.40 16.72 -20.97
C LYS A 5 -6.69 16.72 -19.48
N ARG A 6 -6.20 17.75 -18.78
CA ARG A 6 -6.59 18.04 -17.39
C ARG A 6 -8.11 18.07 -17.31
N LYS A 7 -8.67 17.35 -16.31
CA LYS A 7 -10.07 17.56 -15.92
C LYS A 7 -10.23 19.04 -15.53
N PRO A 8 -11.30 19.75 -15.94
CA PRO A 8 -11.52 21.12 -15.52
C PRO A 8 -11.65 21.17 -13.99
N GLU A 9 -10.93 22.10 -13.38
CA GLU A 9 -11.09 22.45 -11.96
C GLU A 9 -12.57 22.73 -11.68
N ARG A 10 -13.16 21.97 -10.77
CA ARG A 10 -14.47 22.32 -10.22
C ARG A 10 -14.25 23.58 -9.38
N THR A 11 -14.74 24.71 -9.89
CA THR A 11 -14.85 25.95 -9.11
C THR A 11 -15.60 25.64 -7.81
N ARG A 12 -14.93 25.76 -6.69
CA ARG A 12 -15.54 25.74 -5.36
C ARG A 12 -16.44 26.97 -5.27
N GLY A 13 -17.75 26.76 -5.33
CA GLY A 13 -18.71 27.79 -4.99
C GLY A 13 -18.44 28.25 -3.56
N VAL A 14 -18.26 29.55 -3.38
CA VAL A 14 -18.15 30.18 -2.06
C VAL A 14 -19.52 30.12 -1.42
N LEU A 15 -19.69 29.27 -0.40
CA LEU A 15 -20.92 29.20 0.40
C LEU A 15 -21.08 30.46 1.23
N THR A 16 -22.25 31.07 1.18
CA THR A 16 -22.61 32.24 1.98
C THR A 16 -22.80 31.88 3.47
N PRO A 17 -22.67 32.83 4.42
CA PRO A 17 -22.72 32.55 5.86
C PRO A 17 -24.03 31.95 6.37
N SER A 18 -25.11 31.93 5.59
CA SER A 18 -26.43 31.41 6.01
C SER A 18 -26.59 29.89 5.84
N GLU A 19 -25.68 29.21 5.17
CA GLU A 19 -25.76 27.77 4.91
C GLU A 19 -24.98 26.90 5.93
N ARG A 20 -24.37 27.52 6.94
CA ARG A 20 -23.57 26.82 7.97
C ARG A 20 -24.34 26.22 9.13
N THR A 21 -25.67 26.31 9.16
CA THR A 21 -26.41 25.84 10.31
C THR A 21 -27.52 24.87 9.90
N ARG A 22 -27.17 23.61 9.64
CA ARG A 22 -28.03 22.42 9.84
C ARG A 22 -27.29 21.13 9.48
N SER A 23 -26.30 20.76 10.29
CA SER A 23 -25.88 19.37 10.37
C SER A 23 -26.74 18.70 11.43
N LYS A 24 -27.68 17.84 11.04
CA LYS A 24 -28.43 17.01 11.95
C LYS A 24 -27.53 15.89 12.46
N THR A 25 -27.17 16.00 13.74
CA THR A 25 -26.53 14.93 14.51
C THR A 25 -27.49 13.75 14.60
N VAL A 26 -27.18 12.66 13.93
CA VAL A 26 -27.83 11.36 14.16
C VAL A 26 -27.11 10.72 15.33
N ALA A 27 -27.77 10.69 16.50
CA ALA A 27 -27.26 9.99 17.67
C ALA A 27 -27.37 8.47 17.43
N THR A 28 -26.26 7.80 17.35
CA THR A 28 -26.18 6.34 17.35
C THR A 28 -26.22 5.80 18.79
N LYS A 29 -27.02 4.77 19.00
CA LYS A 29 -27.38 4.20 20.30
C LYS A 29 -26.28 3.41 21.04
N ASN A 30 -25.02 3.42 20.59
CA ASN A 30 -23.95 2.59 21.17
C ASN A 30 -22.65 3.33 21.43
N GLY A 31 -22.64 4.55 21.91
CA GLY A 31 -21.47 5.16 22.59
C GLY A 31 -20.07 5.09 21.91
N ILE A 32 -19.98 4.56 20.69
CA ILE A 32 -18.75 4.51 19.89
C ILE A 32 -18.76 5.77 19.05
N SER A 33 -17.82 6.68 19.31
CA SER A 33 -17.56 7.82 18.44
C SER A 33 -17.50 7.35 17.00
N PRO A 34 -18.14 8.05 16.03
CA PRO A 34 -18.00 7.70 14.62
C PRO A 34 -16.50 7.71 14.29
N SER A 35 -16.01 6.58 13.79
CA SER A 35 -14.65 6.51 13.24
C SER A 35 -14.53 7.65 12.24
N VAL A 36 -13.49 8.46 12.39
CA VAL A 36 -13.12 9.43 11.37
C VAL A 36 -12.89 8.60 10.11
N THR A 37 -13.82 8.69 9.16
CA THR A 37 -13.66 8.09 7.83
C THR A 37 -12.38 8.66 7.24
N GLN A 38 -11.36 7.82 7.17
CA GLN A 38 -10.11 8.22 6.51
C GLN A 38 -10.44 8.46 5.04
N PRO A 39 -9.90 9.51 4.43
CA PRO A 39 -10.06 9.71 3.01
C PRO A 39 -9.44 8.51 2.28
N LEU A 40 -10.21 7.91 1.39
CA LEU A 40 -9.79 6.83 0.52
C LEU A 40 -8.58 7.26 -0.32
N PHE A 41 -7.65 6.35 -0.46
CA PHE A 41 -6.47 6.54 -1.27
C PHE A 41 -6.87 6.68 -2.76
N GLY A 42 -6.59 7.75 -3.39
CA GLY A 42 -6.92 8.04 -4.80
C GLY A 42 -6.26 9.31 -5.29
N THR A 43 -5.49 9.97 -4.39
CA THR A 43 -4.68 11.15 -4.69
C THR A 43 -3.23 10.90 -4.27
N ALA A 44 -2.30 11.67 -4.81
CA ALA A 44 -0.89 11.61 -4.40
C ALA A 44 -0.70 11.82 -2.88
N GLU A 45 -1.59 12.57 -2.22
CA GLU A 45 -1.60 12.73 -0.76
C GLU A 45 -1.99 11.45 -0.03
N ASN A 46 -2.84 10.62 -0.62
CA ASN A 46 -3.35 9.39 -0.01
C ASN A 46 -2.46 8.18 -0.29
N ALA A 47 -1.60 8.25 -1.30
CA ALA A 47 -0.52 7.28 -1.49
C ALA A 47 0.56 7.42 -0.40
N ARG A 48 0.59 8.54 0.32
CA ARG A 48 1.43 8.73 1.51
C ARG A 48 0.83 7.93 2.66
N VAL A 49 1.62 7.05 3.22
CA VAL A 49 1.29 6.41 4.50
C VAL A 49 1.10 7.51 5.52
N ASN A 50 -0.10 7.74 5.96
CA ASN A 50 -0.57 8.90 6.76
C ASN A 50 0.19 9.10 8.09
N GLY A 51 1.51 9.16 8.10
CA GLY A 51 2.34 9.42 9.27
C GLY A 51 2.18 8.41 10.42
N ARG A 52 1.52 7.26 10.18
CA ARG A 52 1.22 6.25 11.19
C ARG A 52 2.22 5.10 11.26
N GLY A 53 3.34 5.23 10.58
CA GLY A 53 4.36 4.18 10.52
C GLY A 53 4.37 3.44 9.18
N PRO A 54 5.17 2.36 9.06
CA PRO A 54 5.35 1.66 7.80
C PRO A 54 4.06 0.98 7.31
N ALA A 55 3.81 1.08 6.00
CA ALA A 55 2.68 0.43 5.36
C ALA A 55 2.98 -1.03 5.06
N ILE A 56 2.07 -1.93 5.41
CA ILE A 56 2.16 -3.34 5.03
C ILE A 56 1.17 -3.58 3.89
N TRP A 57 1.72 -3.89 2.71
CA TRP A 57 0.96 -4.19 1.50
C TRP A 57 0.90 -5.69 1.30
N LEU A 58 -0.24 -6.20 0.86
CA LEU A 58 -0.43 -7.63 0.62
C LEU A 58 -0.41 -7.96 -0.86
N ALA A 59 0.23 -9.09 -1.18
CA ALA A 59 0.14 -9.74 -2.47
C ALA A 59 -0.52 -11.13 -2.28
N GLY A 60 -1.19 -11.61 -3.31
CA GLY A 60 -1.78 -12.95 -3.30
C GLY A 60 -3.12 -13.04 -4.02
N ASP A 61 -3.76 -14.18 -3.86
CA ASP A 61 -5.08 -14.47 -4.41
C ASP A 61 -6.16 -13.61 -3.74
N PRO A 62 -7.08 -12.98 -4.48
CA PRO A 62 -8.15 -12.19 -3.88
C PRO A 62 -9.06 -12.96 -2.92
N GLU A 63 -9.14 -14.29 -3.02
CA GLU A 63 -9.92 -15.10 -2.08
C GLU A 63 -9.29 -15.18 -0.68
N ASP A 64 -7.96 -15.01 -0.57
CA ASP A 64 -7.22 -15.14 0.69
C ASP A 64 -7.05 -13.80 1.44
N LEU A 65 -7.29 -12.67 0.79
CA LEU A 65 -6.90 -11.36 1.31
C LEU A 65 -7.91 -10.65 2.24
N PRO A 66 -9.24 -10.85 2.15
CA PRO A 66 -10.20 -10.02 2.88
C PRO A 66 -9.94 -9.94 4.37
N GLU A 67 -9.73 -11.10 5.02
CA GLU A 67 -9.44 -11.19 6.46
C GLU A 67 -8.22 -10.35 6.88
N TRP A 68 -7.17 -10.34 6.07
CA TRP A 68 -5.92 -9.64 6.38
C TRP A 68 -5.99 -8.15 6.08
N LEU A 69 -6.79 -7.76 5.09
CA LEU A 69 -7.11 -6.37 4.81
C LEU A 69 -7.89 -5.74 5.98
N ASP A 70 -8.85 -6.46 6.52
CA ASP A 70 -9.63 -6.03 7.71
C ASP A 70 -8.77 -5.94 8.97
N ARG A 71 -7.69 -6.73 9.05
CA ARG A 71 -6.70 -6.69 10.14
C ARG A 71 -5.66 -5.60 10.01
N GLY A 72 -5.80 -4.68 9.07
CA GLY A 72 -5.02 -3.44 9.03
C GLY A 72 -3.96 -3.36 7.94
N ALA A 73 -3.90 -4.30 6.99
CA ALA A 73 -3.05 -4.13 5.82
C ALA A 73 -3.43 -2.86 5.03
N ALA A 74 -2.43 -2.22 4.42
CA ALA A 74 -2.59 -0.92 3.77
C ALA A 74 -3.36 -0.99 2.44
N GLY A 75 -3.23 -2.09 1.72
CA GLY A 75 -3.85 -2.33 0.42
C GLY A 75 -3.22 -3.54 -0.27
N ILE A 76 -3.50 -3.68 -1.54
CA ILE A 76 -3.07 -4.82 -2.36
C ILE A 76 -2.03 -4.37 -3.38
N VAL A 77 -0.99 -5.17 -3.57
CA VAL A 77 0.00 -4.98 -4.65
C VAL A 77 0.08 -6.24 -5.50
N THR A 78 -0.21 -6.10 -6.77
CA THR A 78 -0.06 -7.20 -7.73
C THR A 78 1.34 -7.20 -8.37
N ASN A 79 1.65 -8.29 -9.06
CA ASN A 79 2.73 -8.36 -10.03
C ASN A 79 2.30 -9.26 -11.21
N THR A 80 3.01 -9.19 -12.31
CA THR A 80 2.64 -9.93 -13.53
C THR A 80 2.66 -11.45 -13.34
N VAL A 81 3.49 -11.99 -12.42
CA VAL A 81 3.47 -13.43 -12.09
C VAL A 81 2.17 -13.80 -11.38
N VAL A 82 1.81 -13.07 -10.31
CA VAL A 82 0.54 -13.28 -9.59
C VAL A 82 -0.64 -13.07 -10.54
N LEU A 83 -0.65 -11.99 -11.32
CA LEU A 83 -1.74 -11.73 -12.27
C LEU A 83 -1.90 -12.84 -13.31
N ASN A 84 -0.79 -13.40 -13.82
CA ASN A 84 -0.84 -14.52 -14.76
C ASN A 84 -1.47 -15.77 -14.13
N ASP A 85 -1.17 -16.06 -12.88
CA ASP A 85 -1.78 -17.20 -12.17
C ASP A 85 -3.27 -16.95 -11.89
N MET A 86 -3.64 -15.71 -11.53
CA MET A 86 -5.04 -15.32 -11.32
C MET A 86 -5.85 -15.36 -12.63
N VAL A 87 -5.26 -14.96 -13.76
CA VAL A 87 -5.92 -15.08 -15.09
C VAL A 87 -6.15 -16.55 -15.46
N LYS A 88 -5.22 -17.45 -15.16
CA LYS A 88 -5.43 -18.89 -15.35
C LYS A 88 -6.57 -19.44 -14.47
N LYS A 89 -6.73 -18.91 -13.26
CA LYS A 89 -7.76 -19.34 -12.31
C LYS A 89 -9.13 -18.72 -12.61
N TYR A 90 -9.16 -17.44 -12.91
CA TYR A 90 -10.41 -16.64 -12.94
C TYR A 90 -10.79 -16.09 -14.33
N GLY A 91 -9.93 -16.21 -15.33
CA GLY A 91 -10.20 -15.74 -16.68
C GLY A 91 -9.60 -14.37 -16.99
N GLN A 92 -10.32 -13.53 -17.72
CA GLN A 92 -9.81 -12.27 -18.26
C GLN A 92 -9.22 -11.32 -17.21
N LEU A 93 -8.11 -10.63 -17.56
CA LEU A 93 -7.36 -9.77 -16.63
C LEU A 93 -8.23 -8.66 -16.02
N THR A 94 -9.08 -8.01 -16.79
CA THR A 94 -10.01 -6.98 -16.26
C THR A 94 -10.98 -7.56 -15.23
N GLY A 95 -11.44 -8.81 -15.44
CA GLY A 95 -12.24 -9.53 -14.45
C GLY A 95 -11.50 -9.87 -13.19
N VAL A 96 -10.20 -10.21 -13.30
CA VAL A 96 -9.32 -10.42 -12.15
C VAL A 96 -9.14 -9.13 -11.35
N ILE A 97 -8.87 -8.00 -12.02
CA ILE A 97 -8.75 -6.69 -11.38
C ILE A 97 -10.05 -6.31 -10.68
N GLN A 98 -11.20 -6.57 -11.31
CA GLN A 98 -12.51 -6.30 -10.69
C GLN A 98 -12.70 -7.12 -9.41
N ARG A 99 -12.28 -8.40 -9.36
CA ARG A 99 -12.33 -9.23 -8.15
C ARG A 99 -11.51 -8.63 -7.00
N TYR A 100 -10.33 -8.06 -7.28
CA TYR A 100 -9.56 -7.34 -6.26
C TYR A 100 -10.28 -6.07 -5.77
N LEU A 101 -10.92 -5.34 -6.67
CA LEU A 101 -11.70 -4.14 -6.32
C LEU A 101 -12.94 -4.46 -5.48
N ASP A 102 -13.57 -5.62 -5.73
CA ASP A 102 -14.80 -6.04 -5.04
C ASP A 102 -14.57 -6.44 -3.57
N ILE A 103 -13.34 -6.80 -3.19
CA ILE A 103 -13.04 -7.27 -1.83
C ILE A 103 -12.62 -6.18 -0.86
N THR A 104 -12.34 -4.95 -1.32
CA THR A 104 -11.88 -3.86 -0.47
C THR A 104 -12.02 -2.50 -1.15
N ASP A 105 -12.21 -1.46 -0.37
CA ASP A 105 -12.11 -0.06 -0.78
C ASP A 105 -10.69 0.54 -0.62
N LYS A 106 -9.72 -0.29 -0.19
CA LYS A 106 -8.31 0.11 -0.06
C LYS A 106 -7.61 0.17 -1.42
N PRO A 107 -6.43 0.82 -1.50
CA PRO A 107 -5.69 0.93 -2.76
C PRO A 107 -5.34 -0.43 -3.36
N LEU A 108 -5.47 -0.53 -4.66
CA LEU A 108 -5.01 -1.63 -5.48
C LEU A 108 -3.88 -1.18 -6.40
N VAL A 109 -2.67 -1.70 -6.17
CA VAL A 109 -1.51 -1.43 -7.00
C VAL A 109 -1.43 -2.48 -8.10
N VAL A 110 -1.67 -2.09 -9.34
CA VAL A 110 -1.67 -2.98 -10.52
C VAL A 110 -0.36 -2.83 -11.29
N GLU A 111 0.38 -3.94 -11.41
CA GLU A 111 1.56 -3.96 -12.26
C GLU A 111 1.16 -4.04 -13.73
N ILE A 112 1.72 -3.13 -14.51
CA ILE A 112 1.64 -3.10 -15.97
C ILE A 112 3.03 -3.17 -16.56
N ASP A 113 3.12 -3.64 -17.79
CA ASP A 113 4.35 -3.75 -18.56
C ASP A 113 4.14 -3.26 -19.98
N GLY A 114 5.21 -2.88 -20.69
CA GLY A 114 5.17 -2.40 -22.05
C GLY A 114 6.55 -2.09 -22.60
N HIS A 115 6.68 -2.00 -23.92
CA HIS A 115 7.94 -1.82 -24.63
C HIS A 115 8.27 -0.35 -24.97
N SER A 116 7.35 0.57 -24.70
CA SER A 116 7.54 2.01 -24.90
C SER A 116 6.76 2.84 -23.87
N THR A 117 7.13 4.11 -23.74
CA THR A 117 6.40 5.08 -22.90
C THR A 117 4.92 5.15 -23.29
N GLU A 118 4.60 5.19 -24.58
CA GLU A 118 3.25 5.28 -25.09
C GLU A 118 2.44 4.02 -24.74
N GLU A 119 3.01 2.85 -24.93
CA GLU A 119 2.37 1.57 -24.58
C GLU A 119 2.06 1.50 -23.07
N LEU A 120 3.02 1.87 -22.21
CA LEU A 120 2.81 1.94 -20.75
C LEU A 120 1.67 2.89 -20.37
N LEU A 121 1.57 4.04 -21.03
CA LEU A 121 0.49 5.00 -20.77
C LEU A 121 -0.87 4.48 -21.26
N ASP A 122 -0.92 3.88 -22.45
CA ASP A 122 -2.16 3.33 -23.03
C ASP A 122 -2.68 2.17 -22.16
N VAL A 123 -1.80 1.24 -21.75
CA VAL A 123 -2.17 0.14 -20.83
C VAL A 123 -2.61 0.68 -19.48
N GLY A 124 -1.88 1.65 -18.92
CA GLY A 124 -2.21 2.29 -17.64
C GLY A 124 -3.57 2.97 -17.65
N GLU A 125 -3.95 3.59 -18.78
CA GLU A 125 -5.25 4.25 -18.94
C GLU A 125 -6.41 3.25 -18.83
N VAL A 126 -6.25 2.02 -19.29
CA VAL A 126 -7.28 0.97 -19.18
C VAL A 126 -7.64 0.73 -17.72
N PHE A 127 -6.63 0.57 -16.86
CA PHE A 127 -6.84 0.26 -15.44
C PHE A 127 -7.29 1.47 -14.63
N THR A 128 -6.69 2.63 -14.83
CA THR A 128 -7.07 3.84 -14.11
C THR A 128 -8.49 4.32 -14.40
N LYS A 129 -9.07 3.89 -15.54
CA LYS A 129 -10.50 4.11 -15.85
C LYS A 129 -11.43 3.18 -15.08
N MET A 130 -10.95 2.03 -14.57
CA MET A 130 -11.80 1.08 -13.85
C MET A 130 -12.14 1.60 -12.44
N SER A 131 -11.17 2.22 -11.72
CA SER A 131 -11.38 2.73 -10.37
C SER A 131 -10.31 3.75 -9.97
N ASP A 132 -10.71 4.74 -9.18
CA ASP A 132 -9.78 5.69 -8.54
C ASP A 132 -8.92 5.02 -7.43
N GLN A 133 -9.21 3.78 -7.03
CA GLN A 133 -8.39 2.98 -6.11
C GLN A 133 -7.10 2.48 -6.77
N ILE A 134 -7.03 2.45 -8.10
CA ILE A 134 -5.92 1.86 -8.82
C ILE A 134 -4.72 2.79 -8.85
N ILE A 135 -3.59 2.26 -8.41
CA ILE A 135 -2.26 2.83 -8.52
C ILE A 135 -1.46 2.00 -9.50
N LEU A 136 -0.79 2.63 -10.44
CA LEU A 136 0.02 1.91 -11.42
C LEU A 136 1.39 1.54 -10.87
N LYS A 137 1.82 0.30 -11.11
CA LYS A 137 3.17 -0.18 -10.81
C LYS A 137 3.86 -0.56 -12.11
N ILE A 138 5.06 0.00 -12.35
CA ILE A 138 5.79 -0.13 -13.59
C ILE A 138 7.23 -0.54 -13.29
N PRO A 139 7.80 -1.54 -14.01
CA PRO A 139 9.20 -1.91 -13.87
C PRO A 139 10.15 -0.77 -14.27
N ALA A 140 11.32 -0.71 -13.62
CA ALA A 140 12.35 0.29 -13.90
C ALA A 140 12.93 0.10 -15.30
N SER A 141 12.74 1.08 -16.17
CA SER A 141 13.30 1.12 -17.52
C SER A 141 13.47 2.56 -18.00
N THR A 142 14.17 2.78 -19.11
CA THR A 142 14.29 4.10 -19.74
C THR A 142 12.92 4.61 -20.20
N ASP A 143 12.09 3.75 -20.77
CA ASP A 143 10.75 4.11 -21.23
C ASP A 143 9.82 4.41 -20.07
N ALA A 144 9.97 3.70 -18.95
CA ALA A 144 9.23 3.97 -17.72
C ALA A 144 9.48 5.39 -17.16
N LEU A 145 10.68 5.96 -17.34
CA LEU A 145 10.95 7.34 -16.91
C LEU A 145 10.02 8.35 -17.60
N GLY A 146 9.78 8.16 -18.91
CA GLY A 146 8.82 8.98 -19.65
C GLY A 146 7.38 8.82 -19.14
N ALA A 147 6.97 7.56 -18.88
CA ALA A 147 5.66 7.25 -18.33
C ALA A 147 5.47 7.86 -16.93
N PHE A 148 6.45 7.73 -16.02
CA PHE A 148 6.39 8.34 -14.69
C PHE A 148 6.27 9.87 -14.74
N ALA A 149 7.05 10.54 -15.59
CA ALA A 149 6.97 12.00 -15.73
C ALA A 149 5.59 12.46 -16.24
N ALA A 150 5.00 11.73 -17.19
CA ALA A 150 3.67 12.01 -17.70
C ALA A 150 2.58 11.77 -16.62
N LEU A 151 2.64 10.65 -15.93
CA LEU A 151 1.70 10.29 -14.87
C LEU A 151 1.78 11.25 -13.67
N LYS A 152 3.00 11.65 -13.26
CA LYS A 152 3.19 12.70 -12.25
C LYS A 152 2.50 13.99 -12.66
N SER A 153 2.67 14.42 -13.93
CA SER A 153 2.06 15.65 -14.45
C SER A 153 0.53 15.57 -14.47
N ALA A 154 -0.03 14.35 -14.59
CA ALA A 154 -1.45 14.07 -14.51
C ALA A 154 -1.97 13.89 -13.07
N GLY A 155 -1.09 13.91 -12.05
CA GLY A 155 -1.44 13.71 -10.65
C GLY A 155 -1.74 12.24 -10.30
N VAL A 156 -1.29 11.28 -11.12
CA VAL A 156 -1.48 9.85 -10.92
C VAL A 156 -0.32 9.29 -10.09
N PRO A 157 -0.58 8.69 -8.90
CA PRO A 157 0.47 8.07 -8.10
C PRO A 157 1.00 6.81 -8.78
N THR A 158 2.30 6.55 -8.61
CA THR A 158 2.97 5.40 -9.25
C THR A 158 3.95 4.71 -8.33
N PHE A 159 4.09 3.40 -8.50
CA PHE A 159 5.10 2.56 -7.89
C PHE A 159 6.12 2.17 -8.97
N CYS A 160 7.41 2.36 -8.71
CA CYS A 160 8.47 1.82 -9.57
C CYS A 160 9.03 0.54 -8.97
N THR A 161 8.84 -0.58 -9.68
CA THR A 161 9.32 -1.91 -9.26
C THR A 161 10.64 -2.29 -9.95
N THR A 162 11.22 -3.45 -9.61
CA THR A 162 12.50 -3.96 -10.13
C THR A 162 13.69 -3.00 -9.93
N VAL A 163 13.71 -2.29 -8.80
CA VAL A 163 14.84 -1.40 -8.49
C VAL A 163 15.93 -2.19 -7.76
N PHE A 164 17.11 -2.26 -8.37
CA PHE A 164 18.25 -3.01 -7.85
C PHE A 164 19.48 -2.13 -7.56
N THR A 165 19.47 -0.88 -7.99
CA THR A 165 20.61 0.02 -7.82
C THR A 165 20.21 1.41 -7.37
N LEU A 166 21.10 2.08 -6.64
CA LEU A 166 20.87 3.43 -6.18
C LEU A 166 20.69 4.46 -7.34
N PRO A 167 21.44 4.38 -8.46
CA PRO A 167 21.17 5.21 -9.62
C PRO A 167 19.78 5.01 -10.24
N GLN A 168 19.24 3.78 -10.27
CA GLN A 168 17.87 3.54 -10.71
C GLN A 168 16.88 4.24 -9.76
N ALA A 169 17.06 4.05 -8.44
CA ALA A 169 16.22 4.72 -7.44
C ALA A 169 16.21 6.25 -7.59
N ALA A 170 17.40 6.86 -7.80
CA ALA A 170 17.54 8.29 -8.03
C ALA A 170 16.82 8.76 -9.31
N ALA A 171 16.99 8.04 -10.42
CA ALA A 171 16.39 8.39 -11.71
C ALA A 171 14.85 8.34 -11.65
N VAL A 172 14.27 7.28 -11.09
CA VAL A 172 12.80 7.15 -11.01
C VAL A 172 12.20 8.12 -10.00
N ALA A 173 12.90 8.41 -8.90
CA ALA A 173 12.49 9.44 -7.95
C ALA A 173 12.44 10.83 -8.61
N GLN A 174 13.45 11.17 -9.41
CA GLN A 174 13.50 12.40 -10.19
C GLN A 174 12.37 12.46 -11.23
N ALA A 175 12.00 11.34 -11.84
CA ALA A 175 10.85 11.24 -12.75
C ALA A 175 9.50 11.40 -12.01
N GLY A 176 9.49 11.29 -10.68
CA GLY A 176 8.37 11.65 -9.83
C GLY A 176 7.47 10.50 -9.40
N VAL A 177 8.03 9.30 -9.28
CA VAL A 177 7.31 8.18 -8.66
C VAL A 177 6.96 8.48 -7.21
N THR A 178 5.84 7.95 -6.74
CA THR A 178 5.46 8.06 -5.33
C THR A 178 6.13 6.99 -4.46
N HIS A 179 6.41 5.82 -5.03
CA HIS A 179 7.08 4.72 -4.35
C HIS A 179 8.21 4.14 -5.18
N VAL A 180 9.38 3.98 -4.56
CA VAL A 180 10.51 3.23 -5.10
C VAL A 180 10.54 1.87 -4.40
N LEU A 181 10.65 0.78 -5.19
CA LEU A 181 10.58 -0.59 -4.68
C LEU A 181 11.93 -1.31 -4.81
N PRO A 182 12.84 -1.17 -3.82
CA PRO A 182 14.03 -2.01 -3.75
C PRO A 182 13.64 -3.49 -3.61
N PHE A 183 14.26 -4.36 -4.42
CA PHE A 183 14.05 -5.81 -4.37
C PHE A 183 15.03 -6.44 -3.38
N CYS A 184 14.52 -7.20 -2.39
CA CYS A 184 15.31 -7.76 -1.31
C CYS A 184 15.82 -9.17 -1.60
N GLU A 185 14.93 -10.13 -1.83
CA GLU A 185 15.31 -11.56 -1.93
C GLU A 185 16.36 -11.88 -3.00
N PRO A 186 16.36 -11.30 -4.22
CA PRO A 186 17.40 -11.60 -5.20
C PRO A 186 18.82 -11.29 -4.72
N PHE A 187 19.01 -10.32 -3.82
CA PHE A 187 20.30 -10.06 -3.19
C PHE A 187 20.64 -11.12 -2.14
N ASN A 188 19.67 -11.61 -1.39
CA ASN A 188 19.84 -12.68 -0.44
C ASN A 188 20.24 -13.99 -1.15
N ASP A 189 19.61 -14.30 -2.29
CA ASP A 189 19.87 -15.51 -3.06
C ASP A 189 21.30 -15.60 -3.59
N VAL A 190 21.97 -14.44 -3.79
CA VAL A 190 23.37 -14.38 -4.23
C VAL A 190 24.35 -14.10 -3.07
N GLY A 191 23.89 -14.19 -1.81
CA GLY A 191 24.72 -13.96 -0.63
C GLY A 191 25.05 -12.50 -0.37
N GLY A 192 24.26 -11.58 -0.93
CA GLY A 192 24.34 -10.14 -0.67
C GLY A 192 23.53 -9.73 0.56
N ASP A 193 23.55 -8.43 0.86
CA ASP A 193 22.70 -7.83 1.88
C ASP A 193 21.37 -7.40 1.24
N PRO A 194 20.24 -8.08 1.55
CA PRO A 194 18.96 -7.85 0.87
C PRO A 194 18.35 -6.46 1.16
N THR A 195 18.79 -5.80 2.21
CA THR A 195 18.23 -4.51 2.64
C THR A 195 19.21 -3.34 2.50
N LYS A 196 20.43 -3.60 2.00
CA LYS A 196 21.42 -2.54 1.78
C LYS A 196 20.89 -1.40 0.92
N LEU A 197 20.21 -1.72 -0.18
CA LEU A 197 19.65 -0.69 -1.07
C LEU A 197 18.59 0.16 -0.39
N ILE A 198 17.85 -0.38 0.59
CA ILE A 198 16.88 0.37 1.40
C ILE A 198 17.60 1.43 2.22
N ARG A 199 18.70 1.07 2.91
CA ARG A 199 19.52 2.02 3.69
C ARG A 199 20.11 3.10 2.79
N ASP A 200 20.68 2.71 1.64
CA ASP A 200 21.27 3.64 0.68
C ASP A 200 20.21 4.62 0.13
N CYS A 201 19.00 4.13 -0.19
CA CYS A 201 17.88 4.97 -0.61
C CYS A 201 17.42 5.91 0.52
N ARG A 202 17.32 5.40 1.76
CA ARG A 202 16.95 6.21 2.93
C ARG A 202 17.93 7.37 3.11
N GLU A 203 19.23 7.07 3.10
CA GLU A 203 20.28 8.10 3.24
C GLU A 203 20.22 9.12 2.08
N MET A 204 20.06 8.65 0.84
CA MET A 204 19.97 9.53 -0.33
C MET A 204 18.75 10.46 -0.27
N PHE A 205 17.58 9.95 0.16
CA PHE A 205 16.33 10.71 0.15
C PHE A 205 16.09 11.56 1.41
N ASP A 206 16.89 11.39 2.45
CA ASP A 206 16.61 11.97 3.78
C ASP A 206 16.54 13.49 3.78
N GLY A 207 17.21 14.16 2.86
CA GLY A 207 17.14 15.63 2.71
C GLY A 207 16.11 16.14 1.71
N TRP A 208 15.31 15.29 1.09
CA TRP A 208 14.36 15.71 0.04
C TRP A 208 13.03 16.16 0.66
N VAL A 209 12.54 17.34 0.23
CA VAL A 209 11.24 17.86 0.69
C VAL A 209 10.08 16.97 0.24
N GLU A 210 10.13 16.47 -0.99
CA GLU A 210 9.14 15.54 -1.57
C GLU A 210 9.86 14.26 -2.01
N ARG A 211 10.30 13.46 -1.03
CA ARG A 211 10.92 12.17 -1.35
C ARG A 211 9.89 11.10 -1.67
N PRO A 212 10.21 10.13 -2.52
CA PRO A 212 9.36 8.95 -2.68
C PRO A 212 9.38 8.10 -1.40
N PHE A 213 8.36 7.27 -1.22
CA PHE A 213 8.35 6.21 -0.21
C PHE A 213 9.25 5.07 -0.66
N ILE A 214 9.99 4.52 0.27
CA ILE A 214 10.81 3.31 0.07
C ILE A 214 9.95 2.13 0.52
N THR A 215 9.48 1.33 -0.45
CA THR A 215 8.64 0.16 -0.17
C THR A 215 9.39 -1.10 -0.56
N ALA A 216 9.83 -1.86 0.44
CA ALA A 216 10.59 -3.08 0.19
C ALA A 216 9.73 -4.13 -0.52
N ALA A 217 10.23 -4.64 -1.64
CA ALA A 217 9.57 -5.65 -2.45
C ALA A 217 10.30 -7.01 -2.39
N LEU A 218 9.58 -8.08 -2.75
CA LEU A 218 10.03 -9.47 -2.60
C LEU A 218 10.50 -9.78 -1.17
N VAL A 219 9.71 -9.36 -0.19
CA VAL A 219 9.90 -9.71 1.22
C VAL A 219 9.16 -11.01 1.49
N ARG A 220 9.91 -12.12 1.62
CA ARG A 220 9.34 -13.48 1.70
C ARG A 220 9.47 -14.15 3.06
N SER A 221 10.13 -13.49 4.01
CA SER A 221 10.33 -13.99 5.37
C SER A 221 10.15 -12.88 6.41
N VAL A 222 9.90 -13.28 7.65
CA VAL A 222 9.83 -12.36 8.79
C VAL A 222 11.19 -11.68 9.01
N ASP A 223 12.28 -12.41 8.83
CA ASP A 223 13.64 -11.86 9.01
C ASP A 223 13.94 -10.77 7.97
N THR A 224 13.55 -10.97 6.70
CA THR A 224 13.69 -9.93 5.67
C THR A 224 12.75 -8.75 5.95
N ALA A 225 11.55 -8.99 6.47
CA ALA A 225 10.63 -7.92 6.87
C ALA A 225 11.21 -7.08 8.03
N ASP A 226 11.75 -7.74 9.07
CA ASP A 226 12.42 -7.06 10.19
C ASP A 226 13.60 -6.21 9.71
N ALA A 227 14.48 -6.80 8.88
CA ALA A 227 15.62 -6.09 8.32
C ALA A 227 15.19 -4.87 7.48
N ALA A 228 14.20 -5.01 6.61
CA ALA A 228 13.70 -3.93 5.77
C ALA A 228 13.12 -2.78 6.59
N LEU A 229 12.32 -3.08 7.61
CA LEU A 229 11.74 -2.07 8.50
C LEU A 229 12.81 -1.37 9.35
N ARG A 230 13.76 -2.13 9.92
CA ARG A 230 14.89 -1.58 10.67
C ARG A 230 15.76 -0.67 9.82
N ASP A 231 15.97 -1.03 8.55
CA ASP A 231 16.81 -0.28 7.62
C ASP A 231 16.08 0.92 6.98
N GLY A 232 14.85 1.19 7.41
CA GLY A 232 14.14 2.44 7.12
C GLY A 232 13.20 2.37 5.93
N ALA A 233 12.69 1.19 5.57
CA ALA A 233 11.58 1.11 4.64
C ALA A 233 10.34 1.84 5.20
N ASP A 234 9.66 2.60 4.35
CA ASP A 234 8.36 3.23 4.66
C ASP A 234 7.21 2.24 4.50
N GLY A 235 7.47 1.09 3.89
CA GLY A 235 6.53 0.00 3.76
C GLY A 235 7.19 -1.27 3.23
N ILE A 236 6.46 -2.36 3.32
CA ILE A 236 6.87 -3.67 2.82
C ILE A 236 5.74 -4.32 2.03
N ILE A 237 6.08 -5.13 1.03
CA ILE A 237 5.13 -5.95 0.29
C ILE A 237 5.37 -7.41 0.66
N VAL A 238 4.37 -8.05 1.23
CA VAL A 238 4.43 -9.43 1.70
C VAL A 238 3.20 -10.22 1.23
N PHE A 239 3.33 -11.54 1.18
CA PHE A 239 2.16 -12.41 1.11
C PHE A 239 1.52 -12.55 2.50
N TRP A 240 0.22 -12.83 2.55
CA TRP A 240 -0.52 -12.92 3.82
C TRP A 240 0.08 -13.93 4.84
N PRO A 241 0.71 -15.07 4.46
CA PRO A 241 1.34 -15.93 5.45
C PRO A 241 2.48 -15.26 6.19
N VAL A 242 3.31 -14.45 5.49
CA VAL A 242 4.39 -13.69 6.12
C VAL A 242 3.80 -12.63 7.06
N PHE A 243 2.73 -11.93 6.64
CA PHE A 243 2.04 -10.95 7.49
C PHE A 243 1.50 -11.59 8.78
N ARG A 244 0.90 -12.77 8.68
CA ARG A 244 0.48 -13.56 9.84
C ARG A 244 1.67 -13.89 10.75
N ASP A 245 2.74 -14.40 10.16
CA ASP A 245 3.90 -14.91 10.89
C ASP A 245 4.70 -13.77 11.58
N MET A 246 4.61 -12.53 11.09
CA MET A 246 5.14 -11.35 11.77
C MET A 246 4.55 -11.13 13.18
N MET A 247 3.37 -11.69 13.46
CA MET A 247 2.75 -11.61 14.79
C MET A 247 3.17 -12.75 15.74
N GLN A 248 3.95 -13.72 15.24
CA GLN A 248 4.35 -14.88 16.04
C GLN A 248 5.65 -14.59 16.80
N SER A 249 5.60 -14.79 18.11
CA SER A 249 6.76 -14.70 18.98
C SER A 249 6.52 -15.54 20.23
N HIS A 250 7.45 -16.43 20.54
CA HIS A 250 7.39 -17.24 21.75
C HIS A 250 7.23 -16.37 23.03
N LEU A 251 7.95 -15.28 23.12
CA LEU A 251 7.85 -14.35 24.26
C LEU A 251 6.49 -13.67 24.32
N THR A 252 5.92 -13.31 23.16
CA THR A 252 4.58 -12.73 23.08
C THR A 252 3.54 -13.73 23.59
N ASP A 253 3.63 -14.98 23.18
CA ASP A 253 2.72 -16.03 23.61
C ASP A 253 2.79 -16.28 25.10
N GLU A 254 3.99 -16.33 25.69
CA GLU A 254 4.20 -16.46 27.15
C GLU A 254 3.57 -15.31 27.92
N TRP A 255 3.83 -14.08 27.52
CA TRP A 255 3.29 -12.91 28.18
C TRP A 255 1.77 -12.78 28.00
N ASN A 256 1.24 -13.07 26.81
CA ASN A 256 -0.19 -13.08 26.59
C ASN A 256 -0.89 -14.12 27.48
N LYS A 257 -0.30 -15.29 27.66
CA LYS A 257 -0.81 -16.30 28.59
C LYS A 257 -0.82 -15.80 30.04
N THR A 258 0.23 -15.14 30.46
CA THR A 258 0.33 -14.54 31.81
C THR A 258 -0.75 -13.49 32.00
N PHE A 259 -0.85 -12.51 31.08
CA PHE A 259 -1.85 -11.43 31.19
C PHE A 259 -3.29 -11.95 31.13
N LEU A 260 -3.56 -12.94 30.28
CA LEU A 260 -4.88 -13.57 30.22
C LEU A 260 -5.21 -14.30 31.54
N GLY A 261 -4.22 -14.92 32.17
CA GLY A 261 -4.39 -15.55 33.50
C GLY A 261 -4.78 -14.53 34.57
N GLU A 262 -4.11 -13.40 34.64
CA GLU A 262 -4.46 -12.30 35.56
C GLU A 262 -5.82 -11.69 35.26
N TRP A 263 -6.16 -11.52 33.96
CA TRP A 263 -7.48 -11.04 33.55
C TRP A 263 -8.58 -12.01 34.01
N ASN A 264 -8.40 -13.31 33.82
CA ASN A 264 -9.37 -14.31 34.27
C ASN A 264 -9.53 -14.35 35.79
N SER A 265 -8.42 -14.18 36.53
CA SER A 265 -8.46 -14.10 38.00
C SER A 265 -9.29 -12.91 38.49
N MET A 266 -9.14 -11.74 37.86
CA MET A 266 -9.99 -10.57 38.17
C MET A 266 -11.47 -10.84 37.85
N HIS A 267 -11.73 -11.54 36.73
CA HIS A 267 -13.09 -11.92 36.34
C HIS A 267 -13.73 -12.85 37.40
N GLU A 268 -13.02 -13.92 37.78
CA GLU A 268 -13.47 -14.89 38.79
C GLU A 268 -13.69 -14.23 40.17
N ALA A 269 -12.91 -13.23 40.49
CA ALA A 269 -13.08 -12.45 41.74
C ALA A 269 -14.22 -11.41 41.68
N GLY A 270 -14.92 -11.28 40.54
CA GLY A 270 -15.99 -10.29 40.35
C GLY A 270 -15.53 -8.84 40.33
N LEU A 271 -14.25 -8.59 39.97
CA LEU A 271 -13.62 -7.26 39.99
C LEU A 271 -13.74 -6.51 38.65
N LEU A 272 -14.38 -7.10 37.64
CA LEU A 272 -14.56 -6.50 36.32
C LEU A 272 -15.97 -5.88 36.18
N ASP A 273 -16.37 -5.04 37.13
CA ASP A 273 -17.70 -4.40 37.13
C ASP A 273 -17.90 -3.54 35.86
N GLY A 274 -18.99 -3.80 35.14
CA GLY A 274 -19.32 -3.09 33.89
C GLY A 274 -18.47 -3.46 32.67
N VAL A 275 -17.50 -4.37 32.80
CA VAL A 275 -16.70 -4.87 31.68
C VAL A 275 -17.36 -6.11 31.06
N PRO A 276 -17.72 -6.11 29.75
CA PRO A 276 -18.28 -7.30 29.13
C PRO A 276 -17.22 -8.41 29.07
N VAL A 277 -17.51 -9.53 29.68
CA VAL A 277 -16.72 -10.75 29.61
C VAL A 277 -17.49 -11.77 28.80
N ARG A 278 -16.87 -12.33 27.78
CA ARG A 278 -17.49 -13.33 26.90
C ARG A 278 -16.94 -14.73 27.17
#